data_63f1b371001203c9f1dc2ddedb0cc5cc
#
_entry.id   63f1b371001203c9f1dc2ddedb0cc5cc
#
_cell.length_a   1.000
_cell.length_b   1.000
_cell.length_c   1.000
_cell.angle_alpha   90.00
_cell.angle_beta   90.00
_cell.angle_gamma   90.00
#
_symmetry.space_group_name_H-M   'P 1'
#
loop_
_entity.id
_entity.type
_entity.pdbx_description
1 polymer ?
#
loop_
_entity_poly.entity_id
_entity_poly.type
_entity_poly.pdbx_seq_one_letter_code
_entity_poly.pdbx_strand_id
1 'polypeptide(L)'
;MIIEIQDTLVSMDIITEEFCCDLTACKGRCCIEGDAGAPVTLDEVGHLEDVLDTVWPDLSASAQGVIDRQGVAYTDQEGDLVTSIVNGKDCVFTYYDDITLDSPDGVTGKTTPCTVKDCCLCATEKAFRAGRTRWVKPISCALYPIRVKSLPNGLTALNYHRWDSCVGGRKKGKALDLPVDKLLRGPH
;
A
#
# COMPACT_ATOMS: atom_id res chain seq x y z
N MET A 1 -10.18 17.44 12.83
CA MET A 1 -11.42 18.02 12.25
C MET A 1 -11.84 17.12 11.11
N ILE A 2 -13.16 16.87 10.95
CA ILE A 2 -13.71 15.99 9.89
C ILE A 2 -14.64 16.86 9.04
N ILE A 3 -14.60 16.68 7.74
CA ILE A 3 -15.50 17.28 6.76
C ILE A 3 -16.38 16.17 6.19
N GLU A 4 -17.67 16.42 6.04
CA GLU A 4 -18.60 15.53 5.34
C GLU A 4 -18.80 16.04 3.91
N ILE A 5 -18.58 15.17 2.94
CA ILE A 5 -18.77 15.43 1.51
C ILE A 5 -19.62 14.28 0.96
N GLN A 6 -20.89 14.55 0.69
CA GLN A 6 -21.87 13.52 0.32
C GLN A 6 -21.86 12.39 1.38
N ASP A 7 -21.65 11.15 0.98
CA ASP A 7 -21.60 9.98 1.85
C ASP A 7 -20.19 9.68 2.40
N THR A 8 -19.29 10.68 2.40
CA THR A 8 -17.89 10.50 2.79
C THR A 8 -17.44 11.45 3.88
N LEU A 9 -16.92 10.91 4.97
CA LEU A 9 -16.28 11.64 6.06
C LEU A 9 -14.78 11.73 5.81
N VAL A 10 -14.26 12.92 5.60
CA VAL A 10 -12.85 13.16 5.27
C VAL A 10 -12.14 13.84 6.43
N SER A 11 -11.07 13.23 6.94
CA SER A 11 -10.18 13.88 7.90
C SER A 11 -9.45 15.06 7.25
N MET A 12 -9.43 16.22 7.92
CA MET A 12 -8.65 17.38 7.47
C MET A 12 -7.17 17.08 7.31
N ASP A 13 -6.64 16.10 8.01
CA ASP A 13 -5.24 15.67 7.90
C ASP A 13 -4.87 15.26 6.47
N ILE A 14 -5.83 14.75 5.68
CA ILE A 14 -5.61 14.40 4.28
C ILE A 14 -5.27 15.62 3.42
N ILE A 15 -5.79 16.79 3.81
CA ILE A 15 -5.58 18.05 3.09
C ILE A 15 -4.38 18.81 3.66
N THR A 16 -4.14 18.71 4.98
CA THR A 16 -3.13 19.53 5.68
C THR A 16 -1.81 18.83 5.90
N GLU A 17 -1.76 17.50 5.84
CA GLU A 17 -0.52 16.75 5.99
C GLU A 17 0.22 16.59 4.66
N GLU A 18 1.53 16.58 4.74
CA GLU A 18 2.44 16.40 3.61
C GLU A 18 3.05 15.01 3.66
N PHE A 19 3.08 14.33 2.53
CA PHE A 19 3.60 12.97 2.43
C PHE A 19 4.12 12.67 1.03
N CYS A 20 5.26 11.98 0.97
CA CYS A 20 5.76 11.33 -0.22
C CYS A 20 6.43 10.02 0.17
N CYS A 21 5.95 8.90 -0.36
CA CYS A 21 6.52 7.59 -0.03
C CYS A 21 8.04 7.57 -0.24
N ASP A 22 8.76 7.03 0.73
CA ASP A 22 10.22 6.96 0.72
C ASP A 22 10.68 5.52 0.98
N LEU A 23 10.81 4.76 -0.09
CA LEU A 23 11.28 3.37 -0.03
C LEU A 23 12.73 3.26 0.45
N THR A 24 13.55 4.32 0.32
CA THR A 24 14.91 4.30 0.85
C THR A 24 14.92 4.23 2.38
N ALA A 25 13.91 4.82 3.01
CA ALA A 25 13.75 4.84 4.46
C ALA A 25 12.95 3.62 5.00
N CYS A 26 11.84 3.24 4.32
CA CYS A 26 10.91 2.25 4.87
C CYS A 26 11.01 0.86 4.23
N LYS A 27 11.62 0.73 3.05
CA LYS A 27 11.78 -0.54 2.32
C LYS A 27 10.47 -1.34 2.13
N GLY A 28 9.33 -0.66 1.99
CA GLY A 28 8.04 -1.32 1.78
C GLY A 28 7.38 -1.89 3.04
N ARG A 29 7.68 -1.37 4.22
CA ARG A 29 7.13 -1.85 5.51
C ARG A 29 5.60 -1.94 5.58
N CYS A 30 4.88 -1.16 4.81
CA CYS A 30 3.42 -1.23 4.76
C CYS A 30 2.88 -2.60 4.28
N CYS A 31 3.72 -3.42 3.66
CA CYS A 31 3.39 -4.78 3.24
C CYS A 31 3.92 -5.87 4.19
N ILE A 32 4.69 -5.49 5.23
CA ILE A 32 5.38 -6.42 6.15
C ILE A 32 4.87 -6.27 7.57
N GLU A 33 4.58 -5.05 7.99
CA GLU A 33 4.22 -4.73 9.37
C GLU A 33 2.71 -4.48 9.48
N GLY A 34 2.09 -5.10 10.45
CA GLY A 34 0.68 -4.98 10.79
C GLY A 34 0.19 -6.24 11.49
N ASP A 35 -0.86 -6.11 12.28
CA ASP A 35 -1.46 -7.23 13.01
C ASP A 35 -2.32 -8.11 12.08
N ALA A 36 -2.66 -7.60 10.89
CA ALA A 36 -3.46 -8.26 9.87
C ALA A 36 -3.03 -7.83 8.46
N GLY A 37 -3.57 -8.46 7.42
CA GLY A 37 -3.39 -8.07 6.02
C GLY A 37 -4.05 -6.73 5.69
N ALA A 38 -3.90 -6.30 4.44
CA ALA A 38 -4.54 -5.08 3.95
C ALA A 38 -6.06 -5.29 3.82
N PRO A 39 -6.91 -4.35 4.29
CA PRO A 39 -8.35 -4.43 4.09
C PRO A 39 -8.71 -4.52 2.61
N VAL A 40 -9.63 -5.41 2.28
CA VAL A 40 -10.12 -5.65 0.91
C VAL A 40 -11.64 -5.78 0.88
N THR A 41 -12.25 -5.45 -0.25
CA THR A 41 -13.65 -5.75 -0.54
C THR A 41 -13.78 -7.14 -1.18
N LEU A 42 -15.00 -7.68 -1.24
CA LEU A 42 -15.26 -8.93 -1.96
C LEU A 42 -14.92 -8.84 -3.46
N ASP A 43 -15.19 -7.68 -4.08
CA ASP A 43 -14.83 -7.45 -5.48
C ASP A 43 -13.30 -7.46 -5.67
N GLU A 44 -12.56 -6.87 -4.72
CA GLU A 44 -11.09 -6.89 -4.75
C GLU A 44 -10.51 -8.29 -4.51
N VAL A 45 -11.17 -9.13 -3.69
CA VAL A 45 -10.80 -10.55 -3.57
C VAL A 45 -10.93 -11.25 -4.92
N GLY A 46 -12.04 -11.03 -5.64
CA GLY A 46 -12.20 -11.56 -7.00
C GLY A 46 -11.07 -11.09 -7.94
N HIS A 47 -10.68 -9.82 -7.89
CA HIS A 47 -9.55 -9.33 -8.67
C HIS A 47 -8.21 -9.96 -8.26
N LEU A 48 -7.99 -10.20 -6.98
CA LEU A 48 -6.79 -10.89 -6.49
C LEU A 48 -6.71 -12.34 -6.99
N GLU A 49 -7.86 -13.03 -7.03
CA GLU A 49 -7.98 -14.37 -7.59
C GLU A 49 -7.75 -14.38 -9.11
N ASP A 50 -8.31 -13.42 -9.84
CA ASP A 50 -8.14 -13.29 -11.30
C ASP A 50 -6.67 -13.07 -11.71
N VAL A 51 -5.90 -12.35 -10.92
CA VAL A 51 -4.48 -12.07 -11.23
C VAL A 51 -3.52 -13.12 -10.66
N LEU A 52 -4.01 -14.05 -9.85
CA LEU A 52 -3.19 -14.97 -9.07
C LEU A 52 -2.24 -15.80 -9.93
N ASP A 53 -2.73 -16.43 -10.99
CA ASP A 53 -1.90 -17.23 -11.90
C ASP A 53 -0.75 -16.41 -12.50
N THR A 54 -1.03 -15.14 -12.81
CA THR A 54 -0.03 -14.22 -13.39
C THR A 54 1.08 -13.86 -12.41
N VAL A 55 0.76 -13.71 -11.13
CA VAL A 55 1.71 -13.31 -10.08
C VAL A 55 2.32 -14.48 -9.34
N TRP A 56 1.76 -15.68 -9.48
CA TRP A 56 2.19 -16.88 -8.77
C TRP A 56 3.69 -17.15 -8.81
N PRO A 57 4.39 -17.01 -9.98
CA PRO A 57 5.83 -17.22 -10.05
C PRO A 57 6.66 -16.20 -9.26
N ASP A 58 6.09 -15.04 -8.95
CA ASP A 58 6.75 -13.98 -8.18
C ASP A 58 6.58 -14.18 -6.66
N LEU A 59 5.66 -15.06 -6.22
CA LEU A 59 5.35 -15.30 -4.81
C LEU A 59 6.32 -16.30 -4.18
N SER A 60 6.62 -16.10 -2.89
CA SER A 60 7.41 -17.07 -2.13
C SER A 60 6.65 -18.39 -1.93
N ALA A 61 7.38 -19.51 -1.78
CA ALA A 61 6.78 -20.81 -1.49
C ALA A 61 5.91 -20.78 -0.21
N SER A 62 6.29 -19.98 0.78
CA SER A 62 5.49 -19.79 2.00
C SER A 62 4.18 -19.07 1.71
N ALA A 63 4.19 -18.04 0.85
CA ALA A 63 2.98 -17.33 0.43
C ALA A 63 2.04 -18.24 -0.38
N GLN A 64 2.58 -18.98 -1.34
CA GLN A 64 1.85 -20.00 -2.10
C GLN A 64 1.17 -21.01 -1.17
N GLY A 65 1.92 -21.56 -0.21
CA GLY A 65 1.36 -22.49 0.76
C GLY A 65 0.30 -21.90 1.70
N VAL A 66 0.33 -20.59 1.96
CA VAL A 66 -0.76 -19.90 2.69
C VAL A 66 -1.98 -19.78 1.80
N ILE A 67 -1.82 -19.34 0.55
CA ILE A 67 -2.92 -19.17 -0.41
C ILE A 67 -3.61 -20.51 -0.67
N ASP A 68 -2.86 -21.60 -0.84
CA ASP A 68 -3.42 -22.95 -1.04
C ASP A 68 -4.28 -23.42 0.14
N ARG A 69 -3.96 -23.00 1.37
CA ARG A 69 -4.69 -23.43 2.57
C ARG A 69 -5.88 -22.55 2.92
N GLN A 70 -5.78 -21.24 2.76
CA GLN A 70 -6.80 -20.30 3.25
C GLN A 70 -7.29 -19.28 2.21
N GLY A 71 -6.72 -19.31 0.99
CA GLY A 71 -7.06 -18.34 -0.05
C GLY A 71 -6.25 -17.04 0.04
N VAL A 72 -6.58 -16.11 -0.86
CA VAL A 72 -5.90 -14.81 -1.01
C VAL A 72 -6.27 -13.81 0.10
N ALA A 73 -7.39 -14.06 0.80
CA ALA A 73 -7.94 -13.20 1.85
C ALA A 73 -8.56 -14.03 2.97
N TYR A 74 -8.72 -13.44 4.15
CA TYR A 74 -9.39 -14.04 5.31
C TYR A 74 -10.09 -12.95 6.13
N THR A 75 -10.97 -13.37 7.04
CA THR A 75 -11.58 -12.46 8.01
C THR A 75 -10.71 -12.43 9.27
N ASP A 76 -10.26 -11.24 9.66
CA ASP A 76 -9.42 -11.04 10.83
C ASP A 76 -10.22 -11.10 12.15
N GLN A 77 -9.56 -10.83 13.28
CA GLN A 77 -10.18 -10.90 14.61
C GLN A 77 -11.19 -9.77 14.87
N GLU A 78 -11.09 -8.67 14.11
CA GLU A 78 -12.03 -7.54 14.17
C GLU A 78 -13.25 -7.75 13.27
N GLY A 79 -13.25 -8.80 12.45
CA GLY A 79 -14.30 -9.12 11.49
C GLY A 79 -14.10 -8.46 10.12
N ASP A 80 -12.97 -7.81 9.89
CA ASP A 80 -12.64 -7.17 8.62
C ASP A 80 -12.05 -8.20 7.63
N LEU A 81 -12.45 -8.10 6.35
CA LEU A 81 -11.87 -8.91 5.28
C LEU A 81 -10.53 -8.30 4.87
N VAL A 82 -9.46 -9.10 4.96
CA VAL A 82 -8.08 -8.65 4.75
C VAL A 82 -7.30 -9.63 3.88
N THR A 83 -6.25 -9.17 3.21
CA THR A 83 -5.36 -10.08 2.46
C THR A 83 -4.69 -11.09 3.39
N SER A 84 -4.47 -12.31 2.90
CA SER A 84 -3.72 -13.32 3.65
C SER A 84 -2.28 -12.88 3.91
N ILE A 85 -1.72 -13.33 5.04
CA ILE A 85 -0.36 -12.98 5.49
C ILE A 85 0.46 -14.23 5.82
N VAL A 86 1.75 -14.15 5.62
CA VAL A 86 2.73 -15.20 5.92
C VAL A 86 3.27 -14.99 7.32
N ASN A 87 3.13 -16.01 8.18
CA ASN A 87 3.67 -16.00 9.55
C ASN A 87 3.28 -14.78 10.39
N GLY A 88 2.08 -14.24 10.17
CA GLY A 88 1.58 -13.07 10.90
C GLY A 88 2.29 -11.75 10.56
N LYS A 89 2.92 -11.66 9.38
CA LYS A 89 3.70 -10.49 8.94
C LYS A 89 3.43 -10.13 7.48
N ASP A 90 4.18 -10.72 6.57
CA ASP A 90 4.22 -10.33 5.16
C ASP A 90 2.90 -10.63 4.46
N CYS A 91 2.36 -9.68 3.70
CA CYS A 91 1.26 -9.95 2.79
C CYS A 91 1.67 -11.06 1.79
N VAL A 92 0.76 -11.99 1.46
CA VAL A 92 1.05 -13.10 0.52
C VAL A 92 1.44 -12.63 -0.88
N PHE A 93 1.11 -11.39 -1.25
CA PHE A 93 1.46 -10.79 -2.54
C PHE A 93 2.79 -10.03 -2.53
N THR A 94 3.65 -10.24 -1.51
CA THR A 94 4.96 -9.60 -1.45
C THR A 94 6.03 -10.43 -2.12
N TYR A 95 7.03 -9.73 -2.66
CA TYR A 95 8.32 -10.26 -3.06
C TYR A 95 9.42 -9.26 -2.68
N TYR A 96 10.64 -9.71 -2.61
CA TYR A 96 11.80 -8.88 -2.27
C TYR A 96 12.72 -8.74 -3.46
N ASP A 97 13.20 -7.51 -3.70
CA ASP A 97 14.14 -7.22 -4.78
C ASP A 97 15.00 -6.01 -4.46
N ASP A 98 16.15 -5.89 -5.11
CA ASP A 98 16.98 -4.70 -5.10
C ASP A 98 16.40 -3.70 -6.12
N ILE A 99 16.07 -2.49 -5.67
CA ILE A 99 15.54 -1.45 -6.55
C ILE A 99 16.49 -0.27 -6.64
N THR A 100 16.58 0.35 -7.81
CA THR A 100 17.30 1.61 -8.00
C THR A 100 16.29 2.73 -8.15
N LEU A 101 16.39 3.73 -7.27
CA LEU A 101 15.54 4.90 -7.24
C LEU A 101 16.37 6.13 -7.56
N ASP A 102 15.81 7.02 -8.33
CA ASP A 102 16.38 8.36 -8.52
C ASP A 102 16.07 9.21 -7.29
N SER A 103 17.09 9.49 -6.49
CA SER A 103 16.96 10.32 -5.30
C SER A 103 17.54 11.70 -5.58
N PRO A 104 16.73 12.78 -5.50
CA PRO A 104 17.28 14.13 -5.57
C PRO A 104 18.16 14.37 -4.34
N ASP A 105 19.39 14.86 -4.55
CA ASP A 105 20.15 15.39 -3.44
C ASP A 105 19.47 16.68 -2.95
N GLY A 106 19.27 16.78 -1.63
CA GLY A 106 18.59 17.93 -1.01
C GLY A 106 19.34 19.25 -1.10
N VAL A 107 20.52 19.28 -1.72
CA VAL A 107 21.42 20.45 -1.76
C VAL A 107 21.55 21.03 -3.16
N THR A 108 21.72 20.19 -4.18
CA THR A 108 21.99 20.65 -5.54
C THR A 108 20.84 20.38 -6.51
N GLY A 109 19.82 19.62 -6.07
CA GLY A 109 18.73 19.18 -6.93
C GLY A 109 19.14 18.17 -8.00
N LYS A 110 20.40 17.70 -7.99
CA LYS A 110 20.86 16.64 -8.87
C LYS A 110 20.31 15.31 -8.40
N THR A 111 19.72 14.58 -9.33
CA THR A 111 19.21 13.23 -9.07
C THR A 111 20.37 12.24 -9.15
N THR A 112 20.61 11.52 -8.06
CA THR A 112 21.60 10.43 -8.02
C THR A 112 20.89 9.09 -7.84
N PRO A 113 21.28 8.06 -8.62
CA PRO A 113 20.73 6.73 -8.42
C PRO A 113 21.10 6.20 -7.02
N CYS A 114 20.08 5.76 -6.26
CA CYS A 114 20.25 5.11 -4.96
C CYS A 114 19.71 3.69 -5.05
N THR A 115 20.55 2.69 -4.79
CA THR A 115 20.12 1.29 -4.72
C THR A 115 19.64 0.96 -3.33
N VAL A 116 18.39 0.58 -3.20
CA VAL A 116 17.77 0.06 -1.98
C VAL A 116 17.76 -1.46 -2.08
N LYS A 117 18.52 -2.09 -1.21
CA LYS A 117 18.62 -3.54 -1.16
C LYS A 117 17.49 -4.14 -0.33
N ASP A 118 17.03 -5.32 -0.79
CA ASP A 118 16.05 -6.13 -0.08
C ASP A 118 14.78 -5.32 0.24
N CYS A 119 14.23 -4.67 -0.78
CA CYS A 119 13.01 -3.89 -0.68
C CYS A 119 11.79 -4.79 -0.86
N CYS A 120 10.84 -4.72 0.07
CA CYS A 120 9.56 -5.41 -0.06
C CYS A 120 8.66 -4.68 -1.06
N LEU A 121 8.19 -5.40 -2.05
CA LEU A 121 7.41 -4.90 -3.18
C LEU A 121 6.15 -5.75 -3.38
N CYS A 122 5.18 -5.20 -4.11
CA CYS A 122 3.91 -5.86 -4.40
C CYS A 122 3.96 -6.57 -5.77
N ALA A 123 3.70 -7.87 -5.80
CA ALA A 123 3.68 -8.67 -7.02
C ALA A 123 2.54 -8.27 -7.98
N THR A 124 1.37 -7.87 -7.46
CA THR A 124 0.25 -7.39 -8.28
C THR A 124 0.61 -6.07 -8.99
N GLU A 125 1.23 -5.14 -8.27
CA GLU A 125 1.73 -3.89 -8.85
C GLU A 125 2.84 -4.14 -9.89
N LYS A 126 3.76 -5.07 -9.63
CA LYS A 126 4.79 -5.49 -10.59
C LYS A 126 4.15 -6.00 -11.89
N ALA A 127 3.15 -6.88 -11.77
CA ALA A 127 2.44 -7.42 -12.92
C ALA A 127 1.71 -6.33 -13.73
N PHE A 128 1.06 -5.37 -13.04
CA PHE A 128 0.42 -4.23 -13.68
C PHE A 128 1.43 -3.34 -14.41
N ARG A 129 2.53 -2.95 -13.78
CA ARG A 129 3.57 -2.10 -14.38
C ARG A 129 4.24 -2.77 -15.59
N ALA A 130 4.29 -4.11 -15.59
CA ALA A 130 4.76 -4.91 -16.72
C ALA A 130 3.68 -5.13 -17.81
N GLY A 131 2.48 -4.58 -17.67
CA GLY A 131 1.38 -4.74 -18.61
C GLY A 131 0.78 -6.15 -18.65
N ARG A 132 1.08 -6.99 -17.64
CA ARG A 132 0.59 -8.37 -17.56
C ARG A 132 -0.82 -8.45 -16.97
N THR A 133 -1.26 -7.44 -16.23
CA THR A 133 -2.61 -7.32 -15.65
C THR A 133 -3.17 -5.93 -15.87
N ARG A 134 -4.50 -5.78 -15.74
CA ARG A 134 -5.18 -4.48 -15.83
C ARG A 134 -5.49 -3.88 -14.45
N TRP A 135 -5.46 -4.69 -13.42
CA TRP A 135 -5.70 -4.28 -12.05
C TRP A 135 -4.38 -4.13 -11.29
N VAL A 136 -4.26 -3.07 -10.49
CA VAL A 136 -3.01 -2.71 -9.83
C VAL A 136 -2.85 -3.45 -8.50
N LYS A 137 -3.70 -3.12 -7.53
CA LYS A 137 -3.69 -3.61 -6.15
C LYS A 137 -4.92 -3.09 -5.39
N PRO A 138 -5.23 -3.62 -4.19
CA PRO A 138 -6.33 -3.12 -3.38
C PRO A 138 -6.26 -1.62 -3.14
N ILE A 139 -7.43 -0.97 -3.08
CA ILE A 139 -7.53 0.48 -2.87
C ILE A 139 -6.90 0.91 -1.54
N SER A 140 -7.01 0.08 -0.51
CA SER A 140 -6.38 0.31 0.79
C SER A 140 -4.86 0.40 0.71
N CYS A 141 -4.24 -0.37 -0.21
CA CYS A 141 -2.81 -0.31 -0.49
C CYS A 141 -2.45 0.85 -1.42
N ALA A 142 -3.29 1.12 -2.43
CA ALA A 142 -3.05 2.17 -3.42
C ALA A 142 -3.13 3.57 -2.80
N LEU A 143 -4.07 3.79 -1.89
CA LEU A 143 -4.27 5.08 -1.22
C LEU A 143 -3.42 5.27 0.04
N TYR A 144 -2.68 4.24 0.49
CA TYR A 144 -1.89 4.39 1.71
C TYR A 144 -0.93 5.61 1.61
N PRO A 145 -0.88 6.50 2.61
CA PRO A 145 -1.31 6.37 4.00
C PRO A 145 -2.76 6.78 4.32
N ILE A 146 -3.63 6.92 3.34
CA ILE A 146 -5.05 7.12 3.62
C ILE A 146 -5.71 5.76 3.88
N ARG A 147 -6.39 5.66 5.03
CA ARG A 147 -7.21 4.50 5.39
C ARG A 147 -8.65 4.78 4.99
N VAL A 148 -9.22 3.83 4.25
CA VAL A 148 -10.63 3.84 3.86
C VAL A 148 -11.38 2.87 4.76
N LYS A 149 -12.47 3.30 5.40
CA LYS A 149 -13.32 2.46 6.23
C LYS A 149 -14.79 2.69 5.88
N SER A 150 -15.51 1.62 5.55
CA SER A 150 -16.98 1.65 5.43
C SER A 150 -17.60 1.63 6.82
N LEU A 151 -18.59 2.50 7.05
CA LEU A 151 -19.30 2.60 8.31
C LEU A 151 -20.68 1.92 8.21
N PRO A 152 -21.26 1.43 9.34
CA PRO A 152 -22.54 0.71 9.34
C PRO A 152 -23.73 1.51 8.79
N ASN A 153 -23.64 2.85 8.80
CA ASN A 153 -24.65 3.77 8.28
C ASN A 153 -24.54 4.06 6.78
N GLY A 154 -23.68 3.31 6.06
CA GLY A 154 -23.44 3.49 4.62
C GLY A 154 -22.45 4.59 4.27
N LEU A 155 -21.93 5.34 5.25
CA LEU A 155 -20.88 6.32 5.02
C LEU A 155 -19.51 5.67 4.82
N THR A 156 -18.64 6.36 4.10
CA THR A 156 -17.22 6.02 3.97
C THR A 156 -16.38 7.01 4.77
N ALA A 157 -15.45 6.52 5.59
CA ALA A 157 -14.51 7.35 6.32
C ALA A 157 -13.11 7.28 5.68
N LEU A 158 -12.52 8.45 5.43
CA LEU A 158 -11.15 8.61 4.96
C LEU A 158 -10.32 9.27 6.05
N ASN A 159 -9.27 8.57 6.52
CA ASN A 159 -8.38 9.05 7.56
C ASN A 159 -6.92 8.94 7.15
N TYR A 160 -6.11 9.92 7.54
CA TYR A 160 -4.68 9.86 7.40
C TYR A 160 -4.05 9.02 8.52
N HIS A 161 -3.28 8.01 8.16
CA HIS A 161 -2.62 7.12 9.10
C HIS A 161 -1.19 7.58 9.40
N ARG A 162 -0.98 8.08 10.64
CA ARG A 162 0.35 8.51 11.11
C ARG A 162 1.14 7.34 11.70
N TRP A 163 1.58 6.45 10.83
CA TRP A 163 2.39 5.31 11.24
C TRP A 163 3.86 5.67 11.40
N ASP A 164 4.54 5.11 12.41
CA ASP A 164 5.95 5.43 12.69
C ASP A 164 6.88 4.94 11.58
N SER A 165 6.57 3.82 10.95
CA SER A 165 7.29 3.32 9.77
C SER A 165 7.30 4.28 8.59
N CYS A 166 6.41 5.28 8.57
CA CYS A 166 6.28 6.31 7.53
C CYS A 166 6.93 7.65 7.88
N VAL A 167 7.77 7.73 8.91
CA VAL A 167 8.49 8.97 9.28
C VAL A 167 9.32 9.52 8.12
N GLY A 168 10.00 8.66 7.36
CA GLY A 168 10.76 9.06 6.16
C GLY A 168 9.87 9.74 5.12
N GLY A 169 8.72 9.14 4.84
CA GLY A 169 7.74 9.68 3.89
C GLY A 169 7.17 11.04 4.31
N ARG A 170 6.91 11.26 5.61
CA ARG A 170 6.50 12.56 6.14
C ARG A 170 7.60 13.63 6.00
N LYS A 171 8.85 13.27 6.28
CA LYS A 171 10.00 14.18 6.10
C LYS A 171 10.17 14.56 4.64
N LYS A 172 10.08 13.57 3.73
CA LYS A 172 10.19 13.78 2.29
C LYS A 172 9.03 14.64 1.75
N GLY A 173 7.78 14.36 2.18
CA GLY A 173 6.62 15.16 1.83
C GLY A 173 6.79 16.64 2.20
N LYS A 174 7.24 16.91 3.42
CA LYS A 174 7.55 18.28 3.88
C LYS A 174 8.65 18.96 3.06
N ALA A 175 9.70 18.24 2.72
CA ALA A 175 10.79 18.78 1.90
C ALA A 175 10.34 19.13 0.47
N LEU A 176 9.30 18.44 -0.04
CA LEU A 176 8.74 18.64 -1.37
C LEU A 176 7.51 19.56 -1.39
N ASP A 177 7.04 20.05 -0.24
CA ASP A 177 5.77 20.80 -0.10
C ASP A 177 4.61 20.05 -0.80
N LEU A 178 4.50 18.74 -0.54
CA LEU A 178 3.57 17.84 -1.24
C LEU A 178 2.43 17.37 -0.31
N PRO A 179 1.28 18.02 -0.33
CA PRO A 179 0.10 17.57 0.41
C PRO A 179 -0.36 16.18 -0.04
N VAL A 180 -0.90 15.39 0.90
CA VAL A 180 -1.35 14.02 0.66
C VAL A 180 -2.39 13.93 -0.46
N ASP A 181 -3.33 14.89 -0.53
CA ASP A 181 -4.36 14.92 -1.58
C ASP A 181 -3.77 15.12 -2.98
N LYS A 182 -2.67 15.85 -3.11
CA LYS A 182 -1.97 16.05 -4.38
C LYS A 182 -1.17 14.82 -4.81
N LEU A 183 -0.59 14.11 -3.84
CA LEU A 183 0.12 12.85 -4.12
C LEU A 183 -0.79 11.85 -4.84
N LEU A 184 -2.06 11.77 -4.44
CA LEU A 184 -3.02 10.83 -4.99
C LEU A 184 -3.61 11.23 -6.36
N ARG A 185 -3.35 12.45 -6.83
CA ARG A 185 -3.78 12.92 -8.16
C ARG A 185 -2.77 12.61 -9.26
N GLY A 186 -1.59 12.12 -8.91
CA GLY A 186 -0.56 11.74 -9.87
C GLY A 186 -0.87 10.41 -10.56
N PRO A 187 -0.25 10.12 -11.72
CA PRO A 187 -0.33 8.80 -12.32
C PRO A 187 0.31 7.78 -11.37
N HIS A 188 -0.46 6.79 -10.98
CA HIS A 188 -0.05 5.65 -10.18
C HIS A 188 0.58 4.57 -11.07
#